data_e6e409bfad956ce101b5567a62f290db
#
_entry.id   e6e409bfad956ce101b5567a62f290db
#
_cell.length_a   1.000
_cell.length_b   1.000
_cell.length_c   1.000
_cell.angle_alpha   90.00
_cell.angle_beta   90.00
_cell.angle_gamma   90.00
#
_symmetry.space_group_name_H-M   'P 1'
#
loop_
_entity.id
_entity.type
_entity.pdbx_description
1 polymer ?
#
loop_
_entity_poly.entity_id
_entity_poly.type
_entity_poly.pdbx_seq_one_letter_code
_entity_poly.pdbx_strand_id
1 'polypeptide(L)'
;RWSEEKIWKWYEKQPWLVGTNFITSSAINQLEFWQEDTFDLELIEKELKLSASIGMNTHRVFLHDLLWEQDPIGFVKRIDQYLAISEKYGIKTMFVFFDGVWHPSPKLGKQPEPLLNVHNSGWVQSPGANLLRDTLAYHKLEQYVKGIVKHFTDDERVLIWDLYNEPAQLGIASHDISKERAIELYGQIGIEINDENYPMYNLKQIDDRTNKQYYTLQLLKKAVGWVREINPSQPITTGIYNWDSDWGDFEQLSELDQFILSSS
;
A
#
# COMPACT_ATOMS: atom_id res chain seq x y z
N ARG A 1 -5.90 -8.76 19.44
CA ARG A 1 -5.43 -7.41 19.78
C ARG A 1 -4.26 -7.50 20.76
N TRP A 2 -3.20 -6.73 20.55
CA TRP A 2 -2.18 -6.56 21.55
C TRP A 2 -2.75 -5.78 22.74
N SER A 3 -2.27 -6.10 23.96
CA SER A 3 -2.57 -5.24 25.10
C SER A 3 -1.81 -3.92 25.00
N GLU A 4 -2.32 -2.88 25.61
CA GLU A 4 -1.66 -1.59 25.72
C GLU A 4 -0.23 -1.74 26.27
N GLU A 5 -0.05 -2.53 27.31
CA GLU A 5 1.26 -2.85 27.90
C GLU A 5 2.23 -3.46 26.88
N LYS A 6 1.74 -4.37 26.01
CA LYS A 6 2.58 -5.00 24.97
C LYS A 6 3.02 -3.98 23.92
N ILE A 7 2.12 -3.07 23.51
CA ILE A 7 2.42 -2.04 22.51
C ILE A 7 3.44 -1.05 23.08
N TRP A 8 3.25 -0.57 24.31
CA TRP A 8 4.20 0.35 24.94
C TRP A 8 5.57 -0.30 25.14
N LYS A 9 5.65 -1.54 25.60
CA LYS A 9 6.91 -2.28 25.68
C LYS A 9 7.62 -2.46 24.34
N TRP A 10 6.87 -2.60 23.27
CA TRP A 10 7.42 -2.65 21.92
C TRP A 10 7.94 -1.26 21.51
N TYR A 11 7.13 -0.21 21.72
CA TYR A 11 7.48 1.16 21.34
C TYR A 11 8.72 1.67 22.07
N GLU A 12 8.81 1.47 23.37
CA GLU A 12 9.94 1.88 24.22
C GLU A 12 11.29 1.24 23.79
N LYS A 13 11.25 0.13 23.09
CA LYS A 13 12.45 -0.52 22.53
C LYS A 13 12.91 0.11 21.22
N GLN A 14 12.09 0.93 20.59
CA GLN A 14 12.46 1.56 19.33
C GLN A 14 13.29 2.83 19.61
N PRO A 15 14.27 3.15 18.75
CA PRO A 15 14.88 4.47 18.75
C PRO A 15 13.84 5.52 18.34
N TRP A 16 14.19 6.78 18.46
CA TRP A 16 13.39 7.83 17.82
C TRP A 16 13.33 7.55 16.30
N LEU A 17 12.13 7.24 15.81
CA LEU A 17 11.93 6.87 14.42
C LEU A 17 11.90 8.12 13.52
N VAL A 18 12.77 8.15 12.51
CA VAL A 18 12.86 9.20 11.50
C VAL A 18 12.86 8.55 10.14
N GLY A 19 11.91 8.91 9.29
CA GLY A 19 11.79 8.26 7.98
C GLY A 19 10.75 8.89 7.06
N THR A 20 10.53 8.23 5.94
CA THR A 20 9.60 8.68 4.89
C THR A 20 9.00 7.49 4.15
N ASN A 21 7.99 7.73 3.31
CA ASN A 21 7.67 6.79 2.25
C ASN A 21 8.90 6.65 1.33
N PHE A 22 9.21 5.42 0.95
CA PHE A 22 10.37 5.12 0.11
C PHE A 22 9.95 4.35 -1.14
N ILE A 23 10.44 4.81 -2.25
CA ILE A 23 10.47 4.18 -3.56
C ILE A 23 11.71 4.72 -4.27
N THR A 24 12.37 3.93 -5.12
CA THR A 24 13.53 4.42 -5.87
C THR A 24 13.13 5.52 -6.86
N SER A 25 14.05 6.43 -7.09
CA SER A 25 13.85 7.57 -8.01
C SER A 25 13.58 7.16 -9.46
N SER A 26 13.91 5.92 -9.84
CA SER A 26 13.63 5.38 -11.17
C SER A 26 12.23 4.78 -11.30
N ALA A 27 11.59 4.40 -10.20
CA ALA A 27 10.31 3.73 -10.25
C ALA A 27 9.14 4.72 -10.23
N ILE A 28 8.19 4.54 -11.14
CA ILE A 28 6.98 5.37 -11.25
C ILE A 28 5.98 5.03 -10.14
N ASN A 29 5.90 3.75 -9.76
CA ASN A 29 4.98 3.25 -8.75
C ASN A 29 5.50 1.95 -8.12
N GLN A 30 4.75 1.41 -7.17
CA GLN A 30 5.11 0.20 -6.44
C GLN A 30 5.22 -1.06 -7.33
N LEU A 31 4.53 -1.13 -8.49
CA LEU A 31 4.72 -2.24 -9.42
C LEU A 31 6.11 -2.19 -10.06
N GLU A 32 6.49 -1.04 -10.60
CA GLU A 32 7.80 -0.86 -11.23
C GLU A 32 8.95 -1.02 -10.23
N PHE A 33 8.73 -0.61 -8.98
CA PHE A 33 9.72 -0.80 -7.92
C PHE A 33 10.03 -2.27 -7.65
N TRP A 34 9.02 -3.15 -7.75
CA TRP A 34 9.15 -4.53 -7.33
C TRP A 34 9.17 -5.58 -8.45
N GLN A 35 8.80 -5.24 -9.69
CA GLN A 35 8.86 -6.20 -10.82
C GLN A 35 10.30 -6.66 -11.06
N GLU A 36 10.47 -7.93 -11.46
CA GLU A 36 11.79 -8.55 -11.65
C GLU A 36 12.67 -7.79 -12.63
N ASP A 37 12.09 -7.33 -13.75
CA ASP A 37 12.77 -6.64 -14.83
C ASP A 37 13.17 -5.19 -14.52
N THR A 38 12.59 -4.61 -13.46
CA THR A 38 12.83 -3.21 -13.07
C THR A 38 13.41 -3.08 -11.65
N PHE A 39 13.57 -4.20 -10.92
CA PHE A 39 14.10 -4.22 -9.57
C PHE A 39 15.60 -3.94 -9.53
N ASP A 40 15.98 -2.73 -9.12
CA ASP A 40 17.36 -2.21 -9.17
C ASP A 40 18.01 -2.17 -7.77
N LEU A 41 18.76 -3.24 -7.45
CA LEU A 41 19.47 -3.36 -6.17
C LEU A 41 20.56 -2.30 -5.98
N GLU A 42 21.23 -1.87 -7.05
CA GLU A 42 22.30 -0.87 -6.96
C GLU A 42 21.72 0.50 -6.61
N LEU A 43 20.61 0.87 -7.22
CA LEU A 43 19.91 2.11 -6.93
C LEU A 43 19.29 2.09 -5.54
N ILE A 44 18.65 0.97 -5.15
CA ILE A 44 18.11 0.77 -3.79
C ILE A 44 19.23 0.98 -2.76
N GLU A 45 20.39 0.35 -2.93
CA GLU A 45 21.50 0.51 -2.00
C GLU A 45 22.00 1.95 -1.93
N LYS A 46 22.16 2.59 -3.07
CA LYS A 46 22.61 3.98 -3.15
C LYS A 46 21.67 4.94 -2.41
N GLU A 47 20.37 4.78 -2.60
CA GLU A 47 19.36 5.67 -2.03
C GLU A 47 19.12 5.39 -0.53
N LEU A 48 19.14 4.14 -0.09
CA LEU A 48 19.09 3.78 1.33
C LEU A 48 20.33 4.28 2.10
N LYS A 49 21.52 4.18 1.49
CA LYS A 49 22.73 4.76 2.05
C LYS A 49 22.63 6.28 2.21
N LEU A 50 22.03 6.97 1.23
CA LEU A 50 21.80 8.42 1.31
C LEU A 50 20.82 8.75 2.43
N SER A 51 19.70 8.02 2.51
CA SER A 51 18.69 8.17 3.58
C SER A 51 19.32 8.02 4.97
N ALA A 52 20.12 6.97 5.18
CA ALA A 52 20.83 6.77 6.44
C ALA A 52 21.81 7.90 6.76
N SER A 53 22.48 8.47 5.75
CA SER A 53 23.46 9.56 5.93
C SER A 53 22.85 10.87 6.46
N ILE A 54 21.53 11.05 6.29
CA ILE A 54 20.78 12.19 6.82
C ILE A 54 19.97 11.84 8.07
N GLY A 55 20.22 10.67 8.66
CA GLY A 55 19.66 10.26 9.95
C GLY A 55 18.33 9.49 9.88
N MET A 56 17.89 9.06 8.71
CA MET A 56 16.71 8.19 8.59
C MET A 56 17.05 6.77 9.07
N ASN A 57 16.14 6.18 9.84
CA ASN A 57 16.25 4.83 10.41
C ASN A 57 15.01 3.96 10.18
N THR A 58 14.02 4.49 9.46
CA THR A 58 12.84 3.73 9.03
C THR A 58 12.32 4.24 7.69
N HIS A 59 11.73 3.31 6.92
CA HIS A 59 11.00 3.65 5.69
C HIS A 59 9.67 2.92 5.63
N ARG A 60 8.66 3.59 5.04
CA ARG A 60 7.36 3.01 4.71
C ARG A 60 7.35 2.66 3.23
N VAL A 61 7.15 1.38 2.91
CA VAL A 61 7.31 0.84 1.56
C VAL A 61 6.07 0.08 1.14
N PHE A 62 5.55 0.42 -0.04
CA PHE A 62 4.32 -0.14 -0.56
C PHE A 62 4.58 -1.44 -1.33
N LEU A 63 3.83 -2.46 -1.01
CA LEU A 63 3.74 -3.73 -1.73
C LEU A 63 2.55 -3.70 -2.72
N HIS A 64 2.36 -4.77 -3.50
CA HIS A 64 1.22 -4.88 -4.40
C HIS A 64 0.81 -6.35 -4.62
N ASP A 65 -0.49 -6.62 -4.58
CA ASP A 65 -1.07 -7.96 -4.72
C ASP A 65 -0.78 -8.63 -6.07
N LEU A 66 -0.73 -7.87 -7.17
CA LEU A 66 -0.41 -8.40 -8.49
C LEU A 66 1.01 -8.99 -8.58
N LEU A 67 1.96 -8.49 -7.81
CA LEU A 67 3.32 -9.04 -7.76
C LEU A 67 3.35 -10.42 -7.13
N TRP A 68 2.52 -10.61 -6.10
CA TRP A 68 2.32 -11.91 -5.49
C TRP A 68 1.61 -12.88 -6.44
N GLU A 69 0.56 -12.44 -7.13
CA GLU A 69 -0.17 -13.27 -8.11
C GLU A 69 0.75 -13.69 -9.26
N GLN A 70 1.66 -12.81 -9.71
CA GLN A 70 2.60 -13.10 -10.80
C GLN A 70 3.69 -14.09 -10.40
N ASP A 71 4.39 -13.84 -9.29
CA ASP A 71 5.57 -14.59 -8.86
C ASP A 71 5.79 -14.46 -7.35
N PRO A 72 5.09 -15.25 -6.53
CA PRO A 72 5.18 -15.14 -5.07
C PRO A 72 6.59 -15.44 -4.54
N ILE A 73 7.32 -16.38 -5.16
CA ILE A 73 8.66 -16.78 -4.72
C ILE A 73 9.66 -15.68 -5.02
N GLY A 74 9.69 -15.18 -6.24
CA GLY A 74 10.59 -14.09 -6.62
C GLY A 74 10.26 -12.80 -5.91
N PHE A 75 8.97 -12.51 -5.66
CA PHE A 75 8.58 -11.33 -4.90
C PHE A 75 9.09 -11.37 -3.45
N VAL A 76 8.92 -12.48 -2.75
CA VAL A 76 9.48 -12.67 -1.40
C VAL A 76 11.00 -12.53 -1.41
N LYS A 77 11.69 -13.09 -2.42
CA LYS A 77 13.14 -12.96 -2.56
C LYS A 77 13.56 -11.49 -2.74
N ARG A 78 12.84 -10.71 -3.55
CA ARG A 78 13.13 -9.28 -3.73
C ARG A 78 12.88 -8.48 -2.45
N ILE A 79 11.83 -8.79 -1.69
CA ILE A 79 11.59 -8.21 -0.36
C ILE A 79 12.76 -8.52 0.58
N ASP A 80 13.23 -9.75 0.63
CA ASP A 80 14.36 -10.14 1.48
C ASP A 80 15.66 -9.42 1.08
N GLN A 81 15.93 -9.29 -0.21
CA GLN A 81 17.09 -8.54 -0.72
C GLN A 81 17.01 -7.05 -0.33
N TYR A 82 15.84 -6.44 -0.44
CA TYR A 82 15.60 -5.06 0.01
C TYR A 82 15.85 -4.93 1.52
N LEU A 83 15.30 -5.84 2.32
CA LEU A 83 15.48 -5.84 3.78
C LEU A 83 16.95 -6.01 4.18
N ALA A 84 17.71 -6.86 3.48
CA ALA A 84 19.13 -7.04 3.74
C ALA A 84 19.95 -5.75 3.51
N ILE A 85 19.57 -4.98 2.48
CA ILE A 85 20.22 -3.68 2.21
C ILE A 85 19.78 -2.65 3.27
N SER A 86 18.49 -2.60 3.61
CA SER A 86 17.97 -1.70 4.65
C SER A 86 18.66 -1.93 5.99
N GLU A 87 18.80 -3.19 6.40
CA GLU A 87 19.50 -3.58 7.63
C GLU A 87 20.97 -3.14 7.64
N LYS A 88 21.67 -3.31 6.51
CA LYS A 88 23.06 -2.85 6.34
C LYS A 88 23.24 -1.37 6.70
N TYR A 89 22.21 -0.55 6.49
CA TYR A 89 22.20 0.87 6.78
C TYR A 89 21.42 1.25 8.06
N GLY A 90 21.00 0.26 8.85
CA GLY A 90 20.28 0.49 10.12
C GLY A 90 18.85 1.00 9.93
N ILE A 91 18.24 0.74 8.78
CA ILE A 91 16.89 1.16 8.43
C ILE A 91 15.95 -0.02 8.60
N LYS A 92 14.88 0.15 9.41
CA LYS A 92 13.78 -0.80 9.52
C LYS A 92 12.63 -0.42 8.58
N THR A 93 11.85 -1.40 8.17
CA THR A 93 10.82 -1.20 7.15
C THR A 93 9.41 -1.41 7.70
N MET A 94 8.52 -0.45 7.45
CA MET A 94 7.07 -0.59 7.55
C MET A 94 6.53 -0.95 6.17
N PHE A 95 5.99 -2.15 5.99
CA PHE A 95 5.38 -2.55 4.72
C PHE A 95 3.90 -2.22 4.68
N VAL A 96 3.45 -1.65 3.55
CA VAL A 96 2.04 -1.34 3.26
C VAL A 96 1.50 -2.38 2.28
N PHE A 97 0.43 -3.09 2.66
CA PHE A 97 -0.16 -4.12 1.80
C PHE A 97 -1.10 -3.56 0.75
N PHE A 98 -2.04 -2.71 1.16
CA PHE A 98 -3.08 -2.18 0.29
C PHE A 98 -3.04 -0.65 0.21
N ASP A 99 -3.53 -0.13 -0.91
CA ASP A 99 -3.61 1.31 -1.15
C ASP A 99 -4.99 1.67 -1.72
N GLY A 100 -5.71 2.55 -1.03
CA GLY A 100 -7.04 3.00 -1.45
C GLY A 100 -7.03 4.17 -2.42
N VAL A 101 -5.87 4.75 -2.71
CA VAL A 101 -5.71 5.95 -3.54
C VAL A 101 -5.23 5.59 -4.94
N TRP A 102 -5.23 6.55 -5.85
CA TRP A 102 -4.64 6.49 -7.18
C TRP A 102 -5.43 5.69 -8.22
N HIS A 103 -4.77 5.26 -9.29
CA HIS A 103 -5.44 4.64 -10.43
C HIS A 103 -6.05 3.27 -10.06
N PRO A 104 -7.36 3.07 -10.29
CA PRO A 104 -8.10 1.90 -9.80
C PRO A 104 -7.86 0.61 -10.59
N SER A 105 -7.18 0.67 -11.72
CA SER A 105 -6.96 -0.47 -12.62
C SER A 105 -5.47 -0.75 -12.81
N PRO A 106 -4.79 -1.28 -11.77
CA PRO A 106 -3.37 -1.61 -11.86
C PRO A 106 -3.11 -2.69 -12.91
N LYS A 107 -1.97 -2.61 -13.58
CA LYS A 107 -1.51 -3.61 -14.56
C LYS A 107 -0.02 -3.85 -14.40
N LEU A 108 0.40 -5.11 -14.49
CA LEU A 108 1.80 -5.48 -14.57
C LEU A 108 2.43 -5.04 -15.90
N GLY A 109 3.77 -5.04 -15.95
CA GLY A 109 4.56 -4.64 -17.10
C GLY A 109 4.97 -3.17 -17.04
N LYS A 110 5.29 -2.60 -18.21
CA LYS A 110 5.74 -1.21 -18.30
C LYS A 110 4.67 -0.26 -17.76
N GLN A 111 5.08 0.57 -16.83
CA GLN A 111 4.20 1.59 -16.25
C GLN A 111 4.14 2.84 -17.15
N PRO A 112 2.99 3.52 -17.23
CA PRO A 112 2.87 4.76 -17.99
C PRO A 112 3.67 5.88 -17.32
N GLU A 113 4.24 6.77 -18.13
CA GLU A 113 4.95 7.94 -17.63
C GLU A 113 4.03 8.82 -16.77
N PRO A 114 4.52 9.34 -15.63
CA PRO A 114 3.73 10.20 -14.77
C PRO A 114 3.47 11.55 -15.41
N LEU A 115 2.34 12.16 -15.10
CA LEU A 115 2.03 13.52 -15.53
C LEU A 115 2.92 14.52 -14.84
N LEU A 116 3.57 15.38 -15.58
CA LEU A 116 4.45 16.43 -15.04
C LEU A 116 3.66 17.35 -14.10
N ASN A 117 4.21 17.59 -12.91
CA ASN A 117 3.63 18.41 -11.85
C ASN A 117 2.28 17.89 -11.27
N VAL A 118 1.93 16.65 -11.52
CA VAL A 118 0.78 16.00 -10.90
C VAL A 118 1.26 15.00 -9.88
N HIS A 119 0.94 15.23 -8.62
CA HIS A 119 1.37 14.40 -7.50
C HIS A 119 0.96 12.93 -7.69
N ASN A 120 1.95 12.04 -7.66
CA ASN A 120 1.80 10.58 -7.76
C ASN A 120 0.90 10.10 -8.91
N SER A 121 0.89 10.79 -10.04
CA SER A 121 -0.01 10.51 -11.18
C SER A 121 0.18 9.14 -11.83
N GLY A 122 1.30 8.48 -11.58
CA GLY A 122 1.60 7.12 -12.04
C GLY A 122 1.29 6.02 -11.02
N TRP A 123 0.86 6.37 -9.80
CA TRP A 123 0.59 5.39 -8.76
C TRP A 123 -0.72 4.65 -8.99
N VAL A 124 -0.84 3.44 -8.41
CA VAL A 124 -1.97 2.54 -8.62
C VAL A 124 -2.51 2.00 -7.30
N GLN A 125 -3.80 1.67 -7.27
CA GLN A 125 -4.43 1.04 -6.11
C GLN A 125 -3.97 -0.42 -5.95
N SER A 126 -3.94 -0.88 -4.71
CA SER A 126 -3.81 -2.30 -4.35
C SER A 126 -4.86 -2.62 -3.26
N PRO A 127 -5.77 -3.59 -3.48
CA PRO A 127 -6.06 -4.18 -4.77
C PRO A 127 -6.73 -3.19 -5.71
N GLY A 128 -6.72 -3.48 -7.01
CA GLY A 128 -7.50 -2.70 -7.97
C GLY A 128 -9.01 -2.77 -7.68
N ALA A 129 -9.76 -1.78 -8.17
CA ALA A 129 -11.19 -1.59 -7.85
C ALA A 129 -12.06 -2.83 -8.15
N ASN A 130 -11.76 -3.59 -9.20
CA ASN A 130 -12.52 -4.80 -9.52
C ASN A 130 -12.33 -5.89 -8.47
N LEU A 131 -11.07 -6.14 -8.05
CA LEU A 131 -10.79 -7.18 -7.04
C LEU A 131 -11.28 -6.74 -5.65
N LEU A 132 -11.23 -5.43 -5.35
CA LEU A 132 -11.79 -4.89 -4.10
C LEU A 132 -13.29 -5.22 -3.95
N ARG A 133 -14.05 -5.23 -5.04
CA ARG A 133 -15.50 -5.55 -5.02
C ARG A 133 -15.82 -7.03 -5.10
N ASP A 134 -14.90 -7.83 -5.61
CA ASP A 134 -15.08 -9.29 -5.73
C ASP A 134 -14.70 -10.00 -4.43
N THR A 135 -15.63 -9.97 -3.47
CA THR A 135 -15.41 -10.61 -2.17
C THR A 135 -15.21 -12.12 -2.24
N LEU A 136 -15.61 -12.77 -3.34
CA LEU A 136 -15.36 -14.19 -3.56
C LEU A 136 -13.89 -14.45 -3.91
N ALA A 137 -13.24 -13.49 -4.53
CA ALA A 137 -11.82 -13.58 -4.88
C ALA A 137 -10.86 -13.14 -3.72
N TYR A 138 -11.37 -12.77 -2.56
CA TYR A 138 -10.54 -12.34 -1.42
C TYR A 138 -9.58 -13.43 -0.91
N HIS A 139 -9.81 -14.67 -1.24
CA HIS A 139 -8.84 -15.74 -0.97
C HIS A 139 -7.46 -15.49 -1.63
N LYS A 140 -7.40 -14.77 -2.76
CA LYS A 140 -6.14 -14.35 -3.40
C LYS A 140 -5.40 -13.33 -2.54
N LEU A 141 -6.13 -12.33 -2.01
CA LEU A 141 -5.58 -11.31 -1.12
C LEU A 141 -5.15 -11.92 0.23
N GLU A 142 -5.89 -12.92 0.72
CA GLU A 142 -5.49 -13.70 1.90
C GLU A 142 -4.16 -14.42 1.69
N GLN A 143 -4.00 -15.08 0.54
CA GLN A 143 -2.75 -15.78 0.19
C GLN A 143 -1.57 -14.79 0.12
N TYR A 144 -1.78 -13.62 -0.47
CA TYR A 144 -0.79 -12.54 -0.55
C TYR A 144 -0.36 -12.06 0.84
N VAL A 145 -1.31 -11.62 1.66
CA VAL A 145 -1.01 -11.09 3.01
C VAL A 145 -0.40 -12.17 3.89
N LYS A 146 -1.04 -13.33 3.98
CA LYS A 146 -0.55 -14.43 4.81
C LYS A 146 0.79 -14.98 4.34
N GLY A 147 1.01 -15.05 3.04
CA GLY A 147 2.27 -15.56 2.49
C GLY A 147 3.46 -14.68 2.89
N ILE A 148 3.34 -13.36 2.75
CA ILE A 148 4.39 -12.42 3.14
C ILE A 148 4.57 -12.39 4.66
N VAL A 149 3.49 -12.22 5.43
CA VAL A 149 3.57 -12.14 6.89
C VAL A 149 4.16 -13.41 7.50
N LYS A 150 3.78 -14.60 7.00
CA LYS A 150 4.35 -15.87 7.46
C LYS A 150 5.85 -15.96 7.20
N HIS A 151 6.30 -15.46 6.05
CA HIS A 151 7.73 -15.53 5.70
C HIS A 151 8.57 -14.64 6.62
N PHE A 152 8.06 -13.48 6.99
CA PHE A 152 8.78 -12.47 7.79
C PHE A 152 8.22 -12.32 9.22
N THR A 153 7.56 -13.34 9.77
CA THR A 153 6.78 -13.24 11.04
C THR A 153 7.62 -12.82 12.24
N ASP A 154 8.89 -13.25 12.31
CA ASP A 154 9.82 -12.91 13.40
C ASP A 154 11.03 -12.12 12.91
N ASP A 155 10.91 -11.50 11.74
CA ASP A 155 12.00 -10.75 11.13
C ASP A 155 12.09 -9.33 11.73
N GLU A 156 13.14 -9.06 12.49
CA GLU A 156 13.36 -7.77 13.17
C GLU A 156 13.63 -6.60 12.21
N ARG A 157 13.90 -6.87 10.92
CA ARG A 157 14.06 -5.85 9.88
C ARG A 157 12.71 -5.22 9.50
N VAL A 158 11.63 -5.96 9.73
CA VAL A 158 10.25 -5.46 9.55
C VAL A 158 9.79 -4.81 10.84
N LEU A 159 9.50 -3.52 10.78
CA LEU A 159 9.08 -2.72 11.93
C LEU A 159 7.59 -2.88 12.23
N ILE A 160 6.75 -2.67 11.22
CA ILE A 160 5.28 -2.63 11.33
C ILE A 160 4.67 -3.19 10.04
N TRP A 161 3.52 -3.86 10.15
CA TRP A 161 2.66 -4.19 9.04
C TRP A 161 1.54 -3.15 8.92
N ASP A 162 1.61 -2.29 7.90
CA ASP A 162 0.55 -1.35 7.56
C ASP A 162 -0.41 -2.03 6.57
N LEU A 163 -1.62 -2.28 7.03
CA LEU A 163 -2.56 -3.10 6.26
C LEU A 163 -3.20 -2.34 5.10
N TYR A 164 -3.41 -1.02 5.25
CA TYR A 164 -4.09 -0.25 4.21
C TYR A 164 -3.74 1.24 4.30
N ASN A 165 -3.22 1.78 3.21
CA ASN A 165 -3.05 3.22 3.04
C ASN A 165 -4.36 3.85 2.58
N GLU A 166 -4.82 4.87 3.31
CA GLU A 166 -5.98 5.69 2.98
C GLU A 166 -7.19 4.86 2.49
N PRO A 167 -7.64 3.89 3.29
CA PRO A 167 -8.80 3.09 2.94
C PRO A 167 -10.00 4.01 2.65
N ALA A 168 -10.80 3.65 1.65
CA ALA A 168 -11.95 4.40 1.18
C ALA A 168 -11.68 5.80 0.58
N GLN A 169 -10.42 6.23 0.51
CA GLN A 169 -10.09 7.46 -0.19
C GLN A 169 -10.49 7.32 -1.67
N LEU A 170 -11.19 8.33 -2.17
CA LEU A 170 -11.43 8.44 -3.59
C LEU A 170 -10.15 8.93 -4.25
N GLY A 171 -9.61 8.18 -5.21
CA GLY A 171 -8.37 8.52 -5.91
C GLY A 171 -8.44 9.84 -6.69
N ILE A 172 -7.33 10.23 -7.32
CA ILE A 172 -7.26 11.44 -8.17
C ILE A 172 -8.33 11.44 -9.27
N ALA A 173 -8.67 10.26 -9.80
CA ALA A 173 -9.77 10.08 -10.75
C ALA A 173 -11.18 10.14 -10.09
N SER A 174 -11.27 10.34 -8.77
CA SER A 174 -12.55 10.45 -8.05
C SER A 174 -13.25 11.79 -8.26
N HIS A 175 -12.59 12.76 -8.85
CA HIS A 175 -13.26 13.96 -9.26
C HIS A 175 -14.13 13.67 -10.47
N ASP A 176 -15.32 14.25 -10.49
CA ASP A 176 -16.25 14.24 -11.61
C ASP A 176 -15.58 14.93 -12.81
N ILE A 177 -14.70 14.20 -13.48
CA ILE A 177 -14.05 14.70 -14.68
C ILE A 177 -14.91 14.36 -15.88
N SER A 178 -15.19 15.34 -16.73
CA SER A 178 -15.86 15.09 -17.98
C SER A 178 -15.01 14.14 -18.85
N LYS A 179 -15.66 13.48 -19.81
CA LYS A 179 -14.95 12.59 -20.75
C LYS A 179 -13.84 13.33 -21.49
N GLU A 180 -14.10 14.59 -21.89
CA GLU A 180 -13.12 15.45 -22.55
C GLU A 180 -11.89 15.68 -21.65
N ARG A 181 -12.11 15.90 -20.36
CA ARG A 181 -11.01 16.06 -19.40
C ARG A 181 -10.27 14.75 -19.15
N ALA A 182 -10.96 13.62 -19.17
CA ALA A 182 -10.33 12.31 -19.09
C ALA A 182 -9.46 12.04 -20.32
N ILE A 183 -9.95 12.35 -21.53
CA ILE A 183 -9.17 12.24 -22.77
C ILE A 183 -7.90 13.09 -22.70
N GLU A 184 -8.01 14.34 -22.26
CA GLU A 184 -6.86 15.24 -22.10
C GLU A 184 -5.83 14.69 -21.11
N LEU A 185 -6.27 14.32 -19.90
CA LEU A 185 -5.38 13.88 -18.84
C LEU A 185 -4.71 12.55 -19.14
N TYR A 186 -5.50 11.56 -19.55
CA TYR A 186 -5.00 10.20 -19.78
C TYR A 186 -4.36 10.03 -21.15
N GLY A 187 -4.76 10.84 -22.15
CA GLY A 187 -4.12 10.90 -23.45
C GLY A 187 -2.66 11.35 -23.38
N GLN A 188 -2.31 12.21 -22.43
CA GLN A 188 -0.93 12.64 -22.18
C GLN A 188 0.00 11.49 -21.75
N ILE A 189 -0.57 10.44 -21.16
CA ILE A 189 0.16 9.24 -20.75
C ILE A 189 -0.09 8.04 -21.68
N GLY A 190 -0.60 8.30 -22.89
CA GLY A 190 -0.79 7.28 -23.91
C GLY A 190 -2.00 6.36 -23.67
N ILE A 191 -2.92 6.73 -22.80
CA ILE A 191 -4.18 5.99 -22.59
C ILE A 191 -5.27 6.62 -23.46
N GLU A 192 -5.78 5.86 -24.42
CA GLU A 192 -6.92 6.26 -25.24
C GLU A 192 -8.23 6.07 -24.44
N ILE A 193 -8.96 7.17 -24.22
CA ILE A 193 -10.27 7.17 -23.57
C ILE A 193 -11.38 7.15 -24.60
N ASN A 194 -12.25 6.16 -24.52
CA ASN A 194 -13.43 5.99 -25.37
C ASN A 194 -14.70 5.75 -24.50
N ASP A 195 -15.86 5.52 -25.14
CA ASP A 195 -17.12 5.31 -24.40
C ASP A 195 -17.13 4.02 -23.60
N GLU A 196 -16.38 3.02 -24.03
CA GLU A 196 -16.32 1.72 -23.35
C GLU A 196 -15.47 1.79 -22.08
N ASN A 197 -14.32 2.48 -22.12
CA ASN A 197 -13.41 2.53 -20.99
C ASN A 197 -13.53 3.79 -20.13
N TYR A 198 -14.17 4.87 -20.60
CA TYR A 198 -14.35 6.09 -19.81
C TYR A 198 -14.95 5.86 -18.42
N PRO A 199 -15.95 4.95 -18.23
CA PRO A 199 -16.45 4.64 -16.90
C PRO A 199 -15.37 4.15 -15.91
N MET A 200 -14.30 3.53 -16.39
CA MET A 200 -13.17 3.10 -15.56
C MET A 200 -12.33 4.28 -15.05
N TYR A 201 -12.42 5.42 -15.70
CA TYR A 201 -11.68 6.64 -15.38
C TYR A 201 -12.57 7.72 -14.77
N ASN A 202 -13.89 7.60 -14.86
CA ASN A 202 -14.86 8.39 -14.14
C ASN A 202 -15.34 7.62 -12.90
N LEU A 203 -14.57 7.71 -11.82
CA LEU A 203 -14.83 6.93 -10.60
C LEU A 203 -16.13 7.27 -9.89
N LYS A 204 -16.72 8.44 -10.16
CA LYS A 204 -18.04 8.79 -9.61
C LYS A 204 -19.16 7.88 -10.15
N GLN A 205 -18.98 7.36 -11.37
CA GLN A 205 -19.92 6.39 -11.95
C GLN A 205 -19.63 4.96 -11.48
N ILE A 206 -18.37 4.64 -11.16
CA ILE A 206 -17.94 3.30 -10.75
C ILE A 206 -17.96 3.15 -9.23
N ASP A 207 -17.54 4.18 -8.51
CA ASP A 207 -17.39 4.22 -7.07
C ASP A 207 -18.27 5.33 -6.47
N ASP A 208 -19.49 5.00 -6.19
CA ASP A 208 -20.17 5.64 -5.10
C ASP A 208 -19.28 5.44 -3.85
N ARG A 209 -18.95 6.54 -3.17
CA ARG A 209 -18.10 6.58 -1.97
C ARG A 209 -18.54 5.55 -0.94
N THR A 210 -19.85 5.39 -0.76
CA THR A 210 -20.45 4.41 0.15
C THR A 210 -20.06 2.97 -0.20
N ASN A 211 -20.07 2.61 -1.48
CA ASN A 211 -19.67 1.28 -1.93
C ASN A 211 -18.18 1.02 -1.70
N LYS A 212 -17.32 2.00 -1.98
CA LYS A 212 -15.89 1.86 -1.74
C LYS A 212 -15.60 1.71 -0.25
N GLN A 213 -16.22 2.53 0.61
CA GLN A 213 -16.10 2.43 2.07
C GLN A 213 -16.50 1.05 2.56
N TYR A 214 -17.66 0.54 2.09
CA TYR A 214 -18.15 -0.77 2.47
C TYR A 214 -17.12 -1.89 2.14
N TYR A 215 -16.68 -1.98 0.89
CA TYR A 215 -15.73 -3.04 0.48
C TYR A 215 -14.36 -2.88 1.13
N THR A 216 -13.88 -1.65 1.28
CA THR A 216 -12.62 -1.37 1.96
C THR A 216 -12.66 -1.80 3.42
N LEU A 217 -13.76 -1.51 4.13
CA LEU A 217 -13.94 -1.95 5.52
C LEU A 217 -14.00 -3.48 5.62
N GLN A 218 -14.69 -4.15 4.68
CA GLN A 218 -14.73 -5.61 4.64
C GLN A 218 -13.35 -6.21 4.43
N LEU A 219 -12.56 -5.66 3.50
CA LEU A 219 -11.20 -6.12 3.26
C LEU A 219 -10.30 -5.87 4.47
N LEU A 220 -10.36 -4.67 5.05
CA LEU A 220 -9.53 -4.30 6.20
C LEU A 220 -9.80 -5.22 7.41
N LYS A 221 -11.07 -5.49 7.73
CA LYS A 221 -11.44 -6.46 8.80
C LYS A 221 -10.86 -7.85 8.53
N LYS A 222 -10.94 -8.33 7.30
CA LYS A 222 -10.35 -9.62 6.91
C LYS A 222 -8.83 -9.59 7.01
N ALA A 223 -8.17 -8.55 6.53
CA ALA A 223 -6.72 -8.42 6.59
C ALA A 223 -6.20 -8.42 8.04
N VAL A 224 -6.86 -7.70 8.94
CA VAL A 224 -6.58 -7.78 10.39
C VAL A 224 -6.68 -9.21 10.89
N GLY A 225 -7.77 -9.91 10.55
CA GLY A 225 -7.97 -11.32 10.91
C GLY A 225 -6.84 -12.21 10.41
N TRP A 226 -6.49 -12.10 9.13
CA TRP A 226 -5.44 -12.90 8.49
C TRP A 226 -4.07 -12.73 9.15
N VAL A 227 -3.70 -11.48 9.49
CA VAL A 227 -2.43 -11.22 10.16
C VAL A 227 -2.47 -11.69 11.62
N ARG A 228 -3.59 -11.50 12.33
CA ARG A 228 -3.76 -11.98 13.71
C ARG A 228 -3.73 -13.50 13.85
N GLU A 229 -4.21 -14.25 12.84
CA GLU A 229 -4.08 -15.72 12.82
C GLU A 229 -2.62 -16.19 12.77
N ILE A 230 -1.74 -15.43 12.11
CA ILE A 230 -0.30 -15.72 12.09
C ILE A 230 0.36 -15.28 13.39
N ASN A 231 -0.16 -14.23 14.03
CA ASN A 231 0.36 -13.64 15.27
C ASN A 231 1.84 -13.23 15.18
N PRO A 232 2.22 -12.37 14.21
CA PRO A 232 3.61 -11.95 14.05
C PRO A 232 4.12 -11.16 15.26
N SER A 233 5.46 -11.08 15.37
CA SER A 233 6.13 -10.31 16.42
C SER A 233 6.03 -8.79 16.22
N GLN A 234 5.65 -8.34 15.03
CA GLN A 234 5.48 -6.95 14.67
C GLN A 234 4.04 -6.47 14.95
N PRO A 235 3.84 -5.20 15.32
CA PRO A 235 2.50 -4.61 15.38
C PRO A 235 1.90 -4.44 13.99
N ILE A 236 0.58 -4.22 13.97
CA ILE A 236 -0.17 -3.88 12.75
C ILE A 236 -0.80 -2.50 12.89
N THR A 237 -0.88 -1.78 11.78
CA THR A 237 -1.52 -0.46 11.69
C THR A 237 -2.32 -0.32 10.39
N THR A 238 -2.99 0.82 10.21
CA THR A 238 -3.58 1.27 8.95
C THR A 238 -3.57 2.79 8.88
N GLY A 239 -3.29 3.35 7.71
CA GLY A 239 -3.25 4.80 7.48
C GLY A 239 -4.63 5.37 7.12
N ILE A 240 -5.46 5.73 8.10
CA ILE A 240 -6.77 6.33 7.86
C ILE A 240 -6.60 7.80 7.50
N TYR A 241 -7.10 8.21 6.33
CA TYR A 241 -6.99 9.58 5.83
C TYR A 241 -8.03 10.54 6.45
N ASN A 242 -9.27 10.11 6.53
CA ASN A 242 -10.37 10.98 6.95
C ASN A 242 -11.09 10.42 8.18
N TRP A 243 -11.16 11.26 9.23
CA TRP A 243 -11.81 10.96 10.49
C TRP A 243 -13.27 11.42 10.52
N ASP A 244 -13.77 12.00 9.42
CA ASP A 244 -15.15 12.47 9.36
C ASP A 244 -16.14 11.32 9.54
N SER A 245 -17.27 11.67 10.12
CA SER A 245 -18.45 10.86 10.43
C SER A 245 -18.95 9.90 9.34
N ASP A 246 -18.31 9.92 8.18
CA ASP A 246 -18.64 9.10 7.01
C ASP A 246 -18.24 7.63 7.13
N TRP A 247 -17.44 7.25 8.13
CA TRP A 247 -17.06 5.84 8.35
C TRP A 247 -18.16 5.01 9.04
N GLY A 248 -19.37 5.61 9.30
CA GLY A 248 -20.41 4.94 10.09
C GLY A 248 -19.80 4.49 11.43
N ASP A 249 -20.42 3.81 12.27
CA ASP A 249 -19.98 3.46 13.61
C ASP A 249 -18.48 3.21 13.76
N PHE A 250 -17.75 4.21 14.31
CA PHE A 250 -16.38 4.06 14.81
C PHE A 250 -16.22 2.91 15.81
N GLU A 251 -17.31 2.49 16.44
CA GLU A 251 -17.34 1.28 17.27
C GLU A 251 -16.92 0.03 16.49
N GLN A 252 -17.16 -0.03 15.19
CA GLN A 252 -16.68 -1.15 14.35
C GLN A 252 -15.18 -1.06 14.02
N LEU A 253 -14.59 0.13 14.08
CA LEU A 253 -13.13 0.33 13.99
C LEU A 253 -12.45 0.24 15.37
N SER A 254 -13.20 0.28 16.48
CA SER A 254 -12.66 0.11 17.83
C SER A 254 -12.06 -1.28 18.08
N GLU A 255 -12.36 -2.23 17.20
CA GLU A 255 -11.67 -3.52 17.14
C GLU A 255 -10.28 -3.42 16.46
N LEU A 256 -10.03 -2.36 15.69
CA LEU A 256 -8.70 -1.99 15.24
C LEU A 256 -8.04 -1.27 16.41
N ASP A 257 -6.88 -1.72 16.81
CA ASP A 257 -6.16 -1.23 17.98
C ASP A 257 -6.18 0.30 18.08
N GLN A 258 -6.56 0.84 19.25
CA GLN A 258 -6.56 2.30 19.51
C GLN A 258 -5.21 2.97 19.23
N PHE A 259 -4.14 2.20 19.12
CA PHE A 259 -2.82 2.66 18.71
C PHE A 259 -2.81 3.30 17.32
N ILE A 260 -3.67 2.84 16.40
CA ILE A 260 -3.85 3.47 15.08
C ILE A 260 -4.33 4.91 15.23
N LEU A 261 -5.10 5.18 16.28
CA LEU A 261 -5.75 6.45 16.54
C LEU A 261 -4.86 7.47 17.26
N SER A 262 -3.78 7.05 17.89
CA SER A 262 -2.91 7.91 18.67
C SER A 262 -1.60 8.31 17.98
N SER A 263 -1.33 7.78 16.79
CA SER A 263 -0.07 7.99 16.07
C SER A 263 -0.19 8.86 14.81
N SER A 264 -1.34 9.49 14.59
CA SER A 264 -1.53 10.50 13.51
C SER A 264 -1.30 11.92 13.99
#